data_0c1cadbd9e5638256ad14dfda32428c3
#
_entry.id   0c1cadbd9e5638256ad14dfda32428c3
#
_cell.length_a   1.000
_cell.length_b   1.000
_cell.length_c   1.000
_cell.angle_alpha   90.00
_cell.angle_beta   90.00
_cell.angle_gamma   90.00
#
_symmetry.space_group_name_H-M   'P 1'
#
loop_
_entity.id
_entity.type
_entity.pdbx_description
1 polymer ?
#
loop_
_entity_poly.entity_id
_entity_poly.type
_entity_poly.pdbx_seq_one_letter_code
_entity_poly.pdbx_strand_id
1 'polypeptide(L)'
;MQKDREMTLNIFGVGTDIVKNSRIKKLIKNKKFINRIFTSSEIKDSKKINQKVLFFSKRFAAKEAFVKSLGTGFAHDINFKDINVSKKRSGKPHLTLSNKLKNILKRKLKLKKIKIFLSLSDEREYSVAYVITQKIK
;
A
#
# COMPACT_ATOMS: atom_id res chain seq x y z
N MET A 1 -2.12 -12.08 -42.48
CA MET A 1 -3.07 -11.56 -41.46
C MET A 1 -2.39 -11.55 -40.12
N GLN A 2 -2.00 -10.37 -39.67
CA GLN A 2 -1.61 -10.19 -38.28
C GLN A 2 -2.90 -10.31 -37.46
N LYS A 3 -3.01 -11.35 -36.64
CA LYS A 3 -3.99 -11.36 -35.57
C LYS A 3 -3.57 -10.26 -34.61
N ASP A 4 -4.33 -9.18 -34.51
CA ASP A 4 -4.24 -8.24 -33.43
C ASP A 4 -4.33 -9.06 -32.14
N ARG A 5 -3.19 -9.20 -31.45
CA ARG A 5 -3.20 -9.74 -30.10
C ARG A 5 -3.89 -8.70 -29.26
N GLU A 6 -5.16 -8.89 -28.97
CA GLU A 6 -5.84 -8.12 -27.95
C GLU A 6 -4.96 -8.17 -26.69
N MET A 7 -4.41 -7.00 -26.32
CA MET A 7 -3.73 -6.87 -25.04
C MET A 7 -4.79 -6.97 -23.95
N THR A 8 -4.90 -8.17 -23.38
CA THR A 8 -5.81 -8.38 -22.26
C THR A 8 -5.22 -7.67 -21.04
N LEU A 9 -5.82 -6.53 -20.67
CA LEU A 9 -5.49 -5.85 -19.41
C LEU A 9 -6.04 -6.68 -18.26
N ASN A 10 -5.14 -7.28 -17.47
CA ASN A 10 -5.51 -8.08 -16.31
C ASN A 10 -5.47 -7.25 -15.03
N ILE A 11 -6.24 -6.17 -14.99
CA ILE A 11 -6.42 -5.42 -13.75
C ILE A 11 -7.26 -6.28 -12.81
N PHE A 12 -6.68 -6.61 -11.65
CA PHE A 12 -7.40 -7.34 -10.62
C PHE A 12 -8.28 -6.41 -9.81
N GLY A 13 -7.77 -5.25 -9.41
CA GLY A 13 -8.53 -4.31 -8.65
C GLY A 13 -7.88 -2.95 -8.54
N VAL A 14 -8.70 -2.00 -8.09
CA VAL A 14 -8.32 -0.61 -7.89
C VAL A 14 -8.71 -0.23 -6.47
N GLY A 15 -7.84 0.48 -5.78
CA GLY A 15 -8.12 0.98 -4.44
C GLY A 15 -7.68 2.42 -4.30
N THR A 16 -8.48 3.18 -3.57
CA THR A 16 -8.12 4.54 -3.18
C THR A 16 -8.43 4.73 -1.71
N ASP A 17 -7.63 5.56 -1.05
CA ASP A 17 -7.86 5.92 0.33
C ASP A 17 -7.49 7.38 0.54
N ILE A 18 -8.28 8.06 1.36
CA ILE A 18 -8.04 9.43 1.79
C ILE A 18 -7.97 9.46 3.31
N VAL A 19 -6.96 10.10 3.84
CA VAL A 19 -6.69 10.16 5.28
C VAL A 19 -6.57 11.62 5.70
N LYS A 20 -7.24 11.96 6.78
CA LYS A 20 -7.10 13.28 7.40
C LYS A 20 -5.80 13.32 8.20
N ASN A 21 -4.90 14.23 7.83
CA ASN A 21 -3.56 14.33 8.44
C ASN A 21 -3.63 14.60 9.94
N SER A 22 -4.60 15.39 10.39
CA SER A 22 -4.78 15.68 11.82
C SER A 22 -5.14 14.44 12.64
N ARG A 23 -5.84 13.47 12.04
CA ARG A 23 -6.15 12.18 12.68
C ARG A 23 -4.88 11.37 12.89
N ILE A 24 -4.04 11.29 11.87
CA ILE A 24 -2.76 10.57 11.97
C ILE A 24 -1.81 11.26 12.97
N LYS A 25 -1.81 12.59 12.99
CA LYS A 25 -1.02 13.35 13.96
C LYS A 25 -1.29 12.93 15.42
N LYS A 26 -2.56 12.66 15.73
CA LYS A 26 -2.95 12.17 17.06
C LYS A 26 -2.52 10.71 17.28
N LEU A 27 -2.76 9.85 16.28
CA LEU A 27 -2.52 8.41 16.39
C LEU A 27 -1.03 8.07 16.54
N ILE A 28 -0.14 8.78 15.84
CA ILE A 28 1.30 8.48 15.87
C ILE A 28 1.97 8.89 17.18
N LYS A 29 1.28 9.59 18.07
CA LYS A 29 1.74 9.82 19.44
C LYS A 29 1.76 8.53 20.26
N ASN A 30 0.97 7.54 19.86
CA ASN A 30 0.87 6.24 20.50
C ASN A 30 1.82 5.25 19.83
N LYS A 31 2.84 4.80 20.56
CA LYS A 31 3.82 3.83 20.08
C LYS A 31 3.19 2.48 19.70
N LYS A 32 2.14 2.06 20.38
CA LYS A 32 1.41 0.83 20.05
C LYS A 32 0.77 0.92 18.69
N PHE A 33 0.21 2.06 18.33
CA PHE A 33 -0.34 2.31 17.00
C PHE A 33 0.74 2.18 15.92
N ILE A 34 1.86 2.90 16.12
CA ILE A 34 2.98 2.87 15.15
C ILE A 34 3.48 1.44 14.96
N ASN A 35 3.69 0.70 16.04
CA ASN A 35 4.23 -0.66 15.98
C ASN A 35 3.24 -1.67 15.39
N ARG A 36 1.95 -1.39 15.46
CA ARG A 36 0.92 -2.26 14.87
C ARG A 36 0.77 -2.03 13.36
N ILE A 37 0.93 -0.80 12.90
CA ILE A 37 0.63 -0.40 11.53
C ILE A 37 1.87 -0.44 10.63
N PHE A 38 3.01 0.07 11.13
CA PHE A 38 4.18 0.33 10.30
C PHE A 38 5.26 -0.72 10.50
N THR A 39 5.94 -1.06 9.40
CA THR A 39 7.05 -2.00 9.42
C THR A 39 8.28 -1.38 10.10
N SER A 40 9.22 -2.22 10.53
CA SER A 40 10.50 -1.75 11.10
C SER A 40 11.25 -0.84 10.12
N SER A 41 11.20 -1.17 8.83
CA SER A 41 11.82 -0.37 7.77
C SER A 41 11.17 1.01 7.65
N GLU A 42 9.85 1.08 7.68
CA GLU A 42 9.10 2.35 7.64
C GLU A 42 9.40 3.23 8.86
N ILE A 43 9.45 2.62 10.04
CA ILE A 43 9.76 3.34 11.28
C ILE A 43 11.19 3.90 11.22
N LYS A 44 12.14 3.10 10.73
CA LYS A 44 13.53 3.53 10.54
C LYS A 44 13.61 4.71 9.58
N ASP A 45 12.93 4.62 8.44
CA ASP A 45 12.92 5.69 7.44
C ASP A 45 12.29 6.98 7.98
N SER A 46 11.28 6.87 8.85
CA SER A 46 10.61 8.03 9.45
C SER A 46 11.54 8.90 10.27
N LYS A 47 12.59 8.32 10.85
CA LYS A 47 13.55 9.05 11.69
C LYS A 47 14.36 10.08 10.91
N LYS A 48 14.46 9.90 9.59
CA LYS A 48 15.21 10.79 8.69
C LYS A 48 14.32 11.90 8.09
N ILE A 49 13.03 11.88 8.38
CA ILE A 49 12.04 12.76 7.75
C ILE A 49 11.57 13.81 8.75
N ASN A 50 11.53 15.09 8.31
CA ASN A 50 11.03 16.19 9.13
C ASN A 50 9.50 16.18 9.26
N GLN A 51 8.79 15.96 8.14
CA GLN A 51 7.33 15.97 8.11
C GLN A 51 6.77 14.56 8.40
N LYS A 52 6.86 14.14 9.66
CA LYS A 52 6.48 12.80 10.07
C LYS A 52 4.99 12.50 9.88
N VAL A 53 4.13 13.47 10.10
CA VAL A 53 2.67 13.28 9.92
C VAL A 53 2.36 12.90 8.49
N LEU A 54 2.88 13.63 7.50
CA LEU A 54 2.67 13.34 6.08
C LEU A 54 3.29 11.99 5.69
N PHE A 55 4.46 11.69 6.23
CA PHE A 55 5.14 10.42 6.00
C PHE A 55 4.26 9.23 6.40
N PHE A 56 3.75 9.24 7.63
CA PHE A 56 2.89 8.16 8.13
C PHE A 56 1.50 8.16 7.50
N SER A 57 0.93 9.33 7.26
CA SER A 57 -0.39 9.45 6.60
C SER A 57 -0.40 8.81 5.22
N LYS A 58 0.60 9.12 4.39
CA LYS A 58 0.69 8.55 3.04
C LYS A 58 0.90 7.05 3.06
N ARG A 59 1.71 6.54 3.98
CA ARG A 59 1.93 5.10 4.12
C ARG A 59 0.71 4.37 4.64
N PHE A 60 0.02 4.94 5.59
CA PHE A 60 -1.25 4.40 6.09
C PHE A 60 -2.28 4.32 4.94
N ALA A 61 -2.44 5.41 4.20
CA ALA A 61 -3.35 5.47 3.05
C ALA A 61 -2.97 4.44 1.98
N ALA A 62 -1.67 4.26 1.71
CA ALA A 62 -1.19 3.28 0.73
C ALA A 62 -1.58 1.85 1.10
N LYS A 63 -1.45 1.49 2.37
CA LYS A 63 -1.81 0.15 2.87
C LYS A 63 -3.31 -0.10 2.77
N GLU A 64 -4.12 0.88 3.16
CA GLU A 64 -5.58 0.81 3.03
C GLU A 64 -6.01 0.70 1.55
N ALA A 65 -5.42 1.52 0.68
CA ALA A 65 -5.73 1.51 -0.74
C ALA A 65 -5.37 0.17 -1.39
N PHE A 66 -4.23 -0.42 -1.03
CA PHE A 66 -3.84 -1.73 -1.54
C PHE A 66 -4.86 -2.80 -1.12
N VAL A 67 -5.23 -2.84 0.14
CA VAL A 67 -6.21 -3.82 0.63
C VAL A 67 -7.58 -3.63 -0.03
N LYS A 68 -7.99 -2.39 -0.27
CA LYS A 68 -9.20 -2.10 -1.06
C LYS A 68 -9.11 -2.66 -2.47
N SER A 69 -7.93 -2.61 -3.10
CA SER A 69 -7.73 -3.15 -4.45
C SER A 69 -7.90 -4.67 -4.50
N LEU A 70 -7.69 -5.34 -3.37
CA LEU A 70 -7.90 -6.79 -3.26
C LEU A 70 -9.38 -7.16 -3.11
N GLY A 71 -10.21 -6.25 -2.63
CA GLY A 71 -11.64 -6.50 -2.39
C GLY A 71 -11.95 -7.31 -1.13
N THR A 72 -10.95 -7.61 -0.31
CA THR A 72 -11.09 -8.47 0.87
C THR A 72 -11.21 -7.73 2.18
N GLY A 73 -10.81 -6.44 2.23
CA GLY A 73 -10.49 -5.80 3.49
C GLY A 73 -9.32 -6.52 4.18
N PHE A 74 -9.18 -6.33 5.48
CA PHE A 74 -8.15 -7.01 6.28
C PHE A 74 -8.61 -8.40 6.76
N ALA A 75 -9.35 -9.13 5.92
CA ALA A 75 -9.72 -10.52 6.17
C ALA A 75 -8.54 -11.47 5.92
N HIS A 76 -8.71 -12.75 6.22
CA HIS A 76 -7.72 -13.81 5.96
C HIS A 76 -6.38 -13.61 6.68
N ASP A 77 -6.38 -12.92 7.83
CA ASP A 77 -5.16 -12.63 8.60
C ASP A 77 -4.18 -11.68 7.85
N ILE A 78 -4.71 -10.81 7.01
CA ILE A 78 -3.93 -9.74 6.37
C ILE A 78 -3.75 -8.61 7.37
N ASN A 79 -2.51 -8.27 7.68
CA ASN A 79 -2.17 -7.20 8.62
C ASN A 79 -1.47 -6.05 7.92
N PHE A 80 -1.54 -4.86 8.50
CA PHE A 80 -0.85 -3.68 7.98
C PHE A 80 0.65 -3.89 7.79
N LYS A 81 1.29 -4.62 8.71
CA LYS A 81 2.74 -4.88 8.66
C LYS A 81 3.16 -5.87 7.58
N ASP A 82 2.20 -6.56 6.97
CA ASP A 82 2.47 -7.41 5.80
C ASP A 82 2.73 -6.58 4.54
N ILE A 83 2.43 -5.29 4.59
CA ILE A 83 2.57 -4.35 3.47
C ILE A 83 3.63 -3.33 3.86
N ASN A 84 4.67 -3.22 3.05
CA ASN A 84 5.75 -2.26 3.26
C ASN A 84 5.77 -1.22 2.15
N VAL A 85 5.81 0.04 2.53
CA VAL A 85 5.89 1.18 1.59
C VAL A 85 7.29 1.79 1.68
N SER A 86 7.97 1.85 0.55
CA SER A 86 9.28 2.46 0.44
C SER A 86 9.35 3.37 -0.78
N LYS A 87 10.46 4.07 -0.94
CA LYS A 87 10.75 4.85 -2.15
C LYS A 87 11.91 4.22 -2.90
N LYS A 88 11.78 4.12 -4.23
CA LYS A 88 12.90 3.80 -5.11
C LYS A 88 13.86 4.99 -5.15
N ARG A 89 15.08 4.78 -5.67
CA ARG A 89 16.07 5.87 -5.85
C ARG A 89 15.52 7.05 -6.64
N SER A 90 14.62 6.80 -7.59
CA SER A 90 13.92 7.83 -8.36
C SER A 90 12.93 8.67 -7.54
N GLY A 91 12.65 8.30 -6.28
CA GLY A 91 11.62 8.89 -5.45
C GLY A 91 10.23 8.27 -5.64
N LYS A 92 10.08 7.35 -6.58
CA LYS A 92 8.80 6.68 -6.85
C LYS A 92 8.39 5.78 -5.68
N PRO A 93 7.15 5.89 -5.15
CA PRO A 93 6.69 5.01 -4.09
C PRO A 93 6.55 3.58 -4.60
N HIS A 94 6.80 2.63 -3.71
CA HIS A 94 6.86 1.22 -4.03
C HIS A 94 6.28 0.40 -2.88
N LEU A 95 5.41 -0.56 -3.21
CA LEU A 95 4.85 -1.52 -2.25
C LEU A 95 5.53 -2.88 -2.38
N THR A 96 5.92 -3.43 -1.24
CA THR A 96 6.37 -4.82 -1.14
C THR A 96 5.51 -5.57 -0.12
N LEU A 97 5.40 -6.86 -0.31
CA LEU A 97 4.53 -7.71 0.50
C LEU A 97 5.36 -8.76 1.26
N SER A 98 4.92 -9.09 2.47
CA SER A 98 5.50 -10.22 3.22
C SER A 98 5.25 -11.54 2.49
N ASN A 99 6.06 -12.55 2.79
CA ASN A 99 5.84 -13.90 2.27
C ASN A 99 4.50 -14.47 2.72
N LYS A 100 4.10 -14.17 3.96
CA LYS A 100 2.78 -14.55 4.47
C LYS A 100 1.66 -14.01 3.57
N LEU A 101 1.70 -12.72 3.26
CA LEU A 101 0.67 -12.10 2.41
C LEU A 101 0.71 -12.64 0.99
N LYS A 102 1.89 -12.84 0.41
CA LYS A 102 2.02 -13.46 -0.91
C LYS A 102 1.37 -14.84 -0.97
N ASN A 103 1.54 -15.65 0.08
CA ASN A 103 0.92 -16.97 0.18
C ASN A 103 -0.60 -16.89 0.32
N ILE A 104 -1.11 -15.93 1.09
CA ILE A 104 -2.56 -15.69 1.23
C ILE A 104 -3.16 -15.32 -0.13
N LEU A 105 -2.54 -14.42 -0.86
CA LEU A 105 -3.00 -14.00 -2.19
C LEU A 105 -3.04 -15.17 -3.16
N LYS A 106 -2.02 -16.02 -3.15
CA LYS A 106 -1.94 -17.21 -3.99
C LYS A 106 -3.06 -18.20 -3.67
N ARG A 107 -3.27 -18.51 -2.40
CA ARG A 107 -4.25 -19.52 -1.95
C ARG A 107 -5.69 -19.03 -2.04
N LYS A 108 -5.95 -17.81 -1.57
CA LYS A 108 -7.32 -17.30 -1.41
C LYS A 108 -7.84 -16.56 -2.64
N LEU A 109 -6.97 -15.82 -3.32
CA LEU A 109 -7.36 -14.98 -4.45
C LEU A 109 -6.83 -15.48 -5.79
N LYS A 110 -6.07 -16.59 -5.79
CA LYS A 110 -5.44 -17.17 -6.99
C LYS A 110 -4.49 -16.18 -7.69
N LEU A 111 -3.88 -15.29 -6.91
CA LEU A 111 -2.92 -14.30 -7.38
C LEU A 111 -1.50 -14.81 -7.13
N LYS A 112 -0.90 -15.48 -8.13
CA LYS A 112 0.47 -15.99 -8.05
C LYS A 112 1.50 -14.90 -8.27
N LYS A 113 1.31 -14.10 -9.30
CA LYS A 113 2.17 -12.95 -9.66
C LYS A 113 1.31 -11.72 -9.82
N ILE A 114 1.73 -10.66 -9.19
CA ILE A 114 1.05 -9.37 -9.28
C ILE A 114 2.05 -8.25 -9.51
N LYS A 115 1.56 -7.20 -10.14
CA LYS A 115 2.24 -5.92 -10.22
C LYS A 115 1.36 -4.88 -9.52
N ILE A 116 1.97 -4.09 -8.65
CA ILE A 116 1.27 -3.07 -7.88
C ILE A 116 1.76 -1.71 -8.34
N PHE A 117 0.82 -0.87 -8.75
CA PHE A 117 1.08 0.53 -9.08
C PHE A 117 0.55 1.38 -7.95
N LEU A 118 1.37 2.28 -7.44
CA LEU A 118 1.04 3.14 -6.32
C LEU A 118 1.30 4.60 -6.68
N SER A 119 0.32 5.44 -6.41
CA SER A 119 0.46 6.90 -6.45
C SER A 119 0.06 7.49 -5.11
N LEU A 120 0.86 8.40 -4.61
CA LEU A 120 0.63 9.11 -3.36
C LEU A 120 0.54 10.60 -3.63
N SER A 121 -0.40 11.26 -2.94
CA SER A 121 -0.54 12.71 -3.01
C SER A 121 -0.92 13.23 -1.63
N ASP A 122 -0.47 14.41 -1.32
CA ASP A 122 -0.79 15.06 -0.06
C ASP A 122 -1.00 16.55 -0.25
N GLU A 123 -1.82 17.08 0.62
CA GLU A 123 -1.96 18.50 0.85
C GLU A 123 -1.94 18.75 2.36
N ARG A 124 -2.21 19.99 2.78
CA ARG A 124 -2.14 20.37 4.19
C ARG A 124 -3.03 19.50 5.09
N GLU A 125 -4.27 19.22 4.66
CA GLU A 125 -5.27 18.54 5.49
C GLU A 125 -5.41 17.04 5.20
N TYR A 126 -5.12 16.61 3.97
CA TYR A 126 -5.38 15.24 3.53
C TYR A 126 -4.21 14.62 2.81
N SER A 127 -4.06 13.32 2.99
CA SER A 127 -3.18 12.48 2.19
C SER A 127 -4.02 11.44 1.45
N VAL A 128 -3.64 11.16 0.21
CA VAL A 128 -4.39 10.26 -0.68
C VAL A 128 -3.44 9.21 -1.24
N ALA A 129 -3.92 7.99 -1.34
CA ALA A 129 -3.24 6.91 -2.04
C ALA A 129 -4.17 6.32 -3.10
N TYR A 130 -3.59 5.96 -4.22
CA TYR A 130 -4.26 5.26 -5.31
C TYR A 130 -3.44 4.05 -5.71
N VAL A 131 -4.10 2.88 -5.75
CA VAL A 131 -3.44 1.61 -6.06
C VAL A 131 -4.17 0.91 -7.20
N ILE A 132 -3.39 0.39 -8.15
CA ILE A 132 -3.86 -0.57 -9.13
C ILE A 132 -3.09 -1.86 -8.90
N THR A 133 -3.82 -2.96 -8.71
CA THR A 133 -3.24 -4.29 -8.64
C THR A 133 -3.53 -5.02 -9.94
N GLN A 134 -2.47 -5.42 -10.62
CA GLN A 134 -2.52 -6.13 -11.89
C GLN A 134 -2.11 -7.58 -11.69
N LYS A 135 -2.91 -8.50 -12.22
CA LYS A 135 -2.54 -9.92 -12.28
C LYS A 135 -1.63 -10.14 -13.47
N ILE A 136 -0.49 -10.79 -13.24
CA ILE A 136 0.47 -11.17 -14.28
C ILE A 136 0.31 -12.67 -14.56
N LYS A 137 0.24 -13.01 -15.84
CA LYS A 137 0.19 -14.41 -16.27
C LYS A 137 1.54 -15.10 -16.10
#